data_16fb541944bf8fac443365b4f30aa8a6
#
_entry.id   16fb541944bf8fac443365b4f30aa8a6
#
_cell.length_a   1.000
_cell.length_b   1.000
_cell.length_c   1.000
_cell.angle_alpha   90.00
_cell.angle_beta   90.00
_cell.angle_gamma   90.00
#
_symmetry.space_group_name_H-M   'P 1'
#
loop_
_entity.id
_entity.type
_entity.pdbx_description
1 polymer ?
#
loop_
_entity_poly.entity_id
_entity_poly.type
_entity_poly.pdbx_seq_one_letter_code
_entity_poly.pdbx_strand_id
1 'polypeptide(L)'
;AVLADTFWAAQQGRQVLEIKWSDSPLAGFDSEQLASAQARAIGDPEAQTVKAMTQGDVAGQWAGAAQLIEADYTMPYKVQNPLEPICITAQVKDKAITYWGGVQVPSSALEAAQTVCGIDKANVTIHELVSGGSFGAREAKYWLFEVAYLAQKTGVPVKLLNSREDEMHALFNHPATLHRVKGALDAQGKLT
;
A
#
# COMPACT_ATOMS: atom_id res chain seq x y z
N ALA A 1 17.85 6.74 5.93
CA ALA A 1 18.22 7.20 4.59
C ALA A 1 19.71 7.53 4.53
N VAL A 2 20.32 7.42 3.36
CA VAL A 2 21.67 7.90 3.04
C VAL A 2 21.52 8.97 1.97
N LEU A 3 22.12 10.14 2.20
CA LEU A 3 22.10 11.26 1.27
C LEU A 3 23.48 11.45 0.67
N ALA A 4 23.54 11.73 -0.62
CA ALA A 4 24.75 12.02 -1.35
C ALA A 4 24.42 12.84 -2.61
N ASP A 5 25.43 13.38 -3.28
CA ASP A 5 25.26 14.18 -4.50
C ASP A 5 24.77 13.35 -5.69
N THR A 6 24.95 12.02 -5.65
CA THR A 6 24.52 11.11 -6.70
C THR A 6 23.86 9.86 -6.10
N PHE A 7 22.94 9.25 -6.84
CA PHE A 7 22.31 7.98 -6.45
C PHE A 7 23.34 6.86 -6.23
N TRP A 8 24.34 6.78 -7.08
CA TRP A 8 25.42 5.79 -6.95
C TRP A 8 26.18 5.93 -5.62
N ALA A 9 26.58 7.17 -5.27
CA ALA A 9 27.27 7.42 -4.00
C ALA A 9 26.40 7.10 -2.78
N ALA A 10 25.09 7.43 -2.85
CA ALA A 10 24.15 7.05 -1.80
C ALA A 10 24.04 5.52 -1.65
N GLN A 11 24.00 4.78 -2.75
CA GLN A 11 23.97 3.31 -2.72
C GLN A 11 25.26 2.72 -2.14
N GLN A 12 26.43 3.25 -2.49
CA GLN A 12 27.69 2.83 -1.87
C GLN A 12 27.68 3.09 -0.36
N GLY A 13 27.17 4.25 0.07
CA GLY A 13 27.02 4.57 1.47
C GLY A 13 26.09 3.62 2.21
N ARG A 14 25.00 3.16 1.58
CA ARG A 14 24.10 2.15 2.15
C ARG A 14 24.78 0.81 2.40
N GLN A 15 25.64 0.37 1.50
CA GLN A 15 26.31 -0.94 1.59
C GLN A 15 27.27 -1.04 2.77
N VAL A 16 27.79 0.09 3.26
CA VAL A 16 28.71 0.11 4.41
C VAL A 16 28.02 0.38 5.73
N LEU A 17 26.67 0.52 5.74
CA LEU A 17 25.92 0.66 6.98
C LEU A 17 25.82 -0.66 7.72
N GLU A 18 26.23 -0.66 8.97
CA GLU A 18 25.96 -1.75 9.91
C GLU A 18 24.67 -1.45 10.68
N ILE A 19 23.58 -2.12 10.29
CA ILE A 19 22.27 -1.93 10.91
C ILE A 19 21.95 -3.12 11.81
N LYS A 20 21.67 -2.82 13.08
CA LYS A 20 21.14 -3.82 14.03
C LYS A 20 19.64 -3.60 14.18
N TRP A 21 18.87 -4.56 13.76
CA TRP A 21 17.41 -4.53 13.89
C TRP A 21 16.99 -5.12 15.24
N SER A 22 15.99 -4.54 15.88
CA SER A 22 15.27 -5.17 16.98
C SER A 22 14.30 -6.22 16.45
N ASP A 23 13.88 -7.14 17.31
CA ASP A 23 12.87 -8.12 16.94
C ASP A 23 11.56 -7.43 16.55
N SER A 24 10.93 -7.95 15.51
CA SER A 24 9.62 -7.49 15.08
C SER A 24 8.52 -8.09 15.98
N PRO A 25 7.44 -7.34 16.28
CA PRO A 25 6.23 -7.93 16.88
C PRO A 25 5.61 -9.06 16.03
N LEU A 26 5.97 -9.10 14.75
CA LEU A 26 5.55 -10.15 13.80
C LEU A 26 6.61 -11.25 13.64
N ALA A 27 7.62 -11.32 14.50
CA ALA A 27 8.59 -12.40 14.47
C ALA A 27 7.88 -13.76 14.62
N GLY A 28 8.15 -14.69 13.72
CA GLY A 28 7.48 -15.99 13.68
C GLY A 28 6.11 -16.01 12.98
N PHE A 29 5.61 -14.88 12.50
CA PHE A 29 4.43 -14.88 11.64
C PHE A 29 4.80 -15.34 10.23
N ASP A 30 4.03 -16.29 9.69
CA ASP A 30 4.23 -16.84 8.35
C ASP A 30 2.92 -16.92 7.53
N SER A 31 3.06 -17.23 6.25
CA SER A 31 1.93 -17.33 5.31
C SER A 31 0.99 -18.50 5.61
N GLU A 32 1.48 -19.60 6.19
CA GLU A 32 0.65 -20.78 6.51
C GLU A 32 -0.23 -20.47 7.72
N GLN A 33 0.32 -19.81 8.73
CA GLN A 33 -0.46 -19.33 9.89
C GLN A 33 -1.57 -18.37 9.46
N LEU A 34 -1.26 -17.44 8.52
CA LEU A 34 -2.26 -16.52 7.98
C LEU A 34 -3.36 -17.26 7.22
N ALA A 35 -3.01 -18.17 6.31
CA ALA A 35 -3.98 -18.95 5.54
C ALA A 35 -4.88 -19.78 6.46
N SER A 36 -4.30 -20.40 7.50
CA SER A 36 -5.05 -21.14 8.52
C SER A 36 -6.00 -20.25 9.32
N ALA A 37 -5.57 -19.03 9.67
CA ALA A 37 -6.41 -18.05 10.37
C ALA A 37 -7.58 -17.58 9.50
N GLN A 38 -7.33 -17.27 8.22
CA GLN A 38 -8.35 -16.90 7.25
C GLN A 38 -9.38 -18.02 7.03
N ALA A 39 -8.92 -19.26 6.88
CA ALA A 39 -9.81 -20.40 6.70
C ALA A 39 -10.70 -20.65 7.94
N ARG A 40 -10.18 -20.45 9.14
CA ARG A 40 -10.99 -20.50 10.37
C ARG A 40 -11.99 -19.37 10.42
N ALA A 41 -11.56 -18.13 10.18
CA ALA A 41 -12.42 -16.94 10.30
C ALA A 41 -13.62 -16.99 9.34
N ILE A 42 -13.44 -17.45 8.10
CA ILE A 42 -14.52 -17.51 7.11
C ILE A 42 -15.60 -18.56 7.45
N GLY A 43 -15.27 -19.54 8.29
CA GLY A 43 -16.18 -20.60 8.76
C GLY A 43 -16.72 -20.36 10.16
N ASP A 44 -16.26 -19.36 10.88
CA ASP A 44 -16.64 -19.08 12.26
C ASP A 44 -17.86 -18.13 12.31
N PRO A 45 -19.01 -18.60 12.82
CA PRO A 45 -20.20 -17.75 12.94
C PRO A 45 -20.03 -16.60 13.94
N GLU A 46 -19.09 -16.71 14.88
CA GLU A 46 -18.79 -15.69 15.89
C GLU A 46 -17.71 -14.69 15.42
N ALA A 47 -17.14 -14.89 14.20
CA ALA A 47 -16.17 -13.98 13.66
C ALA A 47 -16.75 -12.58 13.48
N GLN A 48 -15.98 -11.56 13.82
CA GLN A 48 -16.39 -10.18 13.58
C GLN A 48 -16.59 -9.95 12.08
N THR A 49 -17.81 -9.58 11.70
CA THR A 49 -18.17 -9.34 10.30
C THR A 49 -18.70 -7.94 10.08
N VAL A 50 -18.48 -7.42 8.87
CA VAL A 50 -19.09 -6.17 8.41
C VAL A 50 -19.97 -6.48 7.21
N LYS A 51 -21.26 -6.18 7.35
CA LYS A 51 -22.22 -6.33 6.25
C LYS A 51 -22.06 -5.15 5.29
N ALA A 52 -21.37 -5.36 4.18
CA ALA A 52 -21.12 -4.32 3.22
C ALA A 52 -22.37 -3.93 2.41
N MET A 53 -23.13 -4.92 1.92
CA MET A 53 -24.33 -4.70 1.12
C MET A 53 -25.26 -5.91 1.20
N THR A 54 -26.56 -5.68 1.12
CA THR A 54 -27.56 -6.74 0.91
C THR A 54 -28.59 -6.24 -0.10
N GLN A 55 -28.92 -7.08 -1.07
CA GLN A 55 -29.97 -6.82 -2.03
C GLN A 55 -30.77 -8.12 -2.24
N GLY A 56 -32.09 -8.05 -2.12
CA GLY A 56 -32.97 -9.20 -2.23
C GLY A 56 -32.86 -10.20 -1.08
N ASP A 57 -33.41 -11.40 -1.28
CA ASP A 57 -33.39 -12.53 -0.33
C ASP A 57 -32.45 -13.63 -0.81
N VAL A 58 -31.17 -13.47 -0.56
CA VAL A 58 -30.12 -14.42 -0.95
C VAL A 58 -30.32 -15.79 -0.27
N ALA A 59 -30.69 -15.79 1.01
CA ALA A 59 -30.85 -17.02 1.77
C ALA A 59 -32.04 -17.86 1.25
N GLY A 60 -33.14 -17.19 0.91
CA GLY A 60 -34.30 -17.84 0.31
C GLY A 60 -33.98 -18.44 -1.07
N GLN A 61 -33.20 -17.73 -1.88
CA GLN A 61 -32.76 -18.24 -3.18
C GLN A 61 -31.87 -19.50 -3.05
N TRP A 62 -31.00 -19.55 -2.05
CA TRP A 62 -30.20 -20.75 -1.82
C TRP A 62 -31.06 -21.97 -1.42
N ALA A 63 -32.11 -21.79 -0.63
CA ALA A 63 -32.98 -22.86 -0.23
C ALA A 63 -33.78 -23.47 -1.41
N GLY A 64 -34.10 -22.65 -2.41
CA GLY A 64 -34.86 -23.06 -3.61
C GLY A 64 -33.98 -23.39 -4.82
N ALA A 65 -32.67 -23.34 -4.73
CA ALA A 65 -31.78 -23.52 -5.87
C ALA A 65 -31.80 -24.98 -6.40
N ALA A 66 -31.80 -25.12 -7.72
CA ALA A 66 -31.61 -26.42 -8.36
C ALA A 66 -30.14 -26.87 -8.28
N GLN A 67 -29.22 -25.90 -8.27
CA GLN A 67 -27.78 -26.15 -8.10
C GLN A 67 -27.16 -25.02 -7.27
N LEU A 68 -26.32 -25.40 -6.30
CA LEU A 68 -25.44 -24.48 -5.58
C LEU A 68 -24.01 -24.65 -6.06
N ILE A 69 -23.35 -23.54 -6.30
CA ILE A 69 -21.91 -23.48 -6.61
C ILE A 69 -21.23 -22.73 -5.49
N GLU A 70 -20.19 -23.32 -4.94
CA GLU A 70 -19.36 -22.69 -3.91
C GLU A 70 -17.88 -22.85 -4.30
N ALA A 71 -17.09 -21.77 -4.20
CA ALA A 71 -15.68 -21.79 -4.48
C ALA A 71 -14.92 -20.84 -3.56
N ASP A 72 -13.75 -21.26 -3.13
CA ASP A 72 -12.81 -20.45 -2.38
C ASP A 72 -11.68 -19.98 -3.31
N TYR A 73 -11.38 -18.67 -3.25
CA TYR A 73 -10.29 -18.04 -3.99
C TYR A 73 -9.31 -17.43 -3.01
N THR A 74 -8.05 -17.77 -3.12
CA THR A 74 -6.98 -17.23 -2.28
C THR A 74 -6.05 -16.35 -3.09
N MET A 75 -5.60 -15.25 -2.49
CA MET A 75 -4.55 -14.39 -3.02
C MET A 75 -3.46 -14.24 -1.96
N PRO A 76 -2.20 -14.51 -2.26
CA PRO A 76 -1.10 -14.24 -1.34
C PRO A 76 -0.80 -12.73 -1.27
N TYR A 77 0.02 -12.32 -0.30
CA TYR A 77 0.66 -11.00 -0.36
C TYR A 77 1.39 -10.84 -1.69
N LYS A 78 1.20 -9.70 -2.33
CA LYS A 78 1.80 -9.39 -3.61
C LYS A 78 2.29 -7.95 -3.66
N VAL A 79 3.56 -7.75 -4.00
CA VAL A 79 4.11 -6.42 -4.22
C VAL A 79 3.51 -5.79 -5.49
N GLN A 80 3.29 -4.49 -5.47
CA GLN A 80 2.76 -3.76 -6.62
C GLN A 80 3.76 -3.69 -7.77
N ASN A 81 5.01 -3.52 -7.43
CA ASN A 81 6.16 -3.56 -8.35
C ASN A 81 5.95 -2.73 -9.63
N PRO A 82 5.65 -1.41 -9.53
CA PRO A 82 5.52 -0.56 -10.70
C PRO A 82 6.82 -0.54 -11.51
N LEU A 83 6.72 -0.35 -12.82
CA LEU A 83 7.91 -0.34 -13.69
C LEU A 83 8.88 0.77 -13.30
N GLU A 84 8.38 1.95 -12.99
CA GLU A 84 9.14 3.03 -12.35
C GLU A 84 9.06 2.89 -10.83
N PRO A 85 10.19 2.59 -10.14
CA PRO A 85 10.26 2.65 -8.68
C PRO A 85 9.82 4.01 -8.14
N ILE A 86 9.39 4.06 -6.87
CA ILE A 86 8.97 5.32 -6.26
C ILE A 86 10.11 6.31 -6.30
N CYS A 87 9.83 7.46 -6.92
CA CYS A 87 10.74 8.56 -7.08
C CYS A 87 9.99 9.88 -6.86
N ILE A 88 10.51 10.72 -5.98
CA ILE A 88 9.93 12.02 -5.66
C ILE A 88 11.03 13.00 -5.25
N THR A 89 10.89 14.25 -5.65
CA THR A 89 11.74 15.34 -5.16
C THR A 89 10.92 16.27 -4.29
N ALA A 90 11.49 16.74 -3.19
CA ALA A 90 10.92 17.82 -2.39
C ALA A 90 11.95 18.89 -2.05
N GLN A 91 11.49 20.10 -1.92
CA GLN A 91 12.25 21.24 -1.42
C GLN A 91 11.42 22.00 -0.39
N VAL A 92 12.01 22.24 0.77
CA VAL A 92 11.45 23.15 1.79
C VAL A 92 12.22 24.46 1.75
N LYS A 93 11.51 25.55 1.54
CA LYS A 93 12.08 26.90 1.50
C LYS A 93 11.05 27.92 1.96
N ASP A 94 11.46 28.90 2.78
CA ASP A 94 10.63 30.04 3.20
C ASP A 94 9.25 29.65 3.75
N LYS A 95 9.17 28.59 4.56
CA LYS A 95 7.94 28.01 5.11
C LYS A 95 6.95 27.49 4.04
N ALA A 96 7.44 27.15 2.88
CA ALA A 96 6.72 26.48 1.82
C ALA A 96 7.42 25.18 1.44
N ILE A 97 6.69 24.24 0.87
CA ILE A 97 7.23 23.01 0.32
C ILE A 97 6.75 22.81 -1.12
N THR A 98 7.66 22.40 -1.96
CA THR A 98 7.36 22.03 -3.35
C THR A 98 7.75 20.58 -3.58
N TYR A 99 6.83 19.82 -4.18
CA TYR A 99 7.05 18.45 -4.60
C TYR A 99 7.09 18.35 -6.13
N TRP A 100 7.94 17.47 -6.67
CA TRP A 100 8.00 17.09 -8.07
C TRP A 100 8.03 15.58 -8.20
N GLY A 101 7.04 14.99 -8.85
CA GLY A 101 6.93 13.54 -9.04
C GLY A 101 5.51 13.08 -9.33
N GLY A 102 5.32 11.79 -9.52
CA GLY A 102 4.00 11.19 -9.70
C GLY A 102 3.33 10.97 -8.34
N VAL A 103 2.37 11.79 -7.97
CA VAL A 103 1.66 11.75 -6.68
C VAL A 103 0.22 11.30 -6.90
N GLN A 104 -0.07 10.02 -6.72
CA GLN A 104 -1.41 9.46 -6.97
C GLN A 104 -2.49 10.09 -6.06
N VAL A 105 -2.15 10.46 -4.83
CA VAL A 105 -3.05 11.06 -3.84
C VAL A 105 -2.48 12.39 -3.36
N PRO A 106 -2.76 13.52 -4.05
CA PRO A 106 -2.18 14.83 -3.69
C PRO A 106 -2.48 15.28 -2.26
N SER A 107 -3.63 14.89 -1.69
CA SER A 107 -3.96 15.19 -0.28
C SER A 107 -2.96 14.60 0.71
N SER A 108 -2.29 13.51 0.38
CA SER A 108 -1.23 12.92 1.21
C SER A 108 0.04 13.79 1.25
N ALA A 109 0.34 14.53 0.18
CA ALA A 109 1.45 15.49 0.19
C ALA A 109 1.13 16.71 1.08
N LEU A 110 -0.13 17.16 1.09
CA LEU A 110 -0.59 18.21 2.00
C LEU A 110 -0.49 17.77 3.46
N GLU A 111 -0.90 16.53 3.75
CA GLU A 111 -0.80 15.94 5.08
C GLU A 111 0.66 15.80 5.52
N ALA A 112 1.55 15.33 4.65
CA ALA A 112 2.98 15.18 4.94
C ALA A 112 3.63 16.55 5.26
N ALA A 113 3.34 17.58 4.45
CA ALA A 113 3.82 18.94 4.68
C ALA A 113 3.41 19.48 6.05
N GLN A 114 2.14 19.30 6.42
CA GLN A 114 1.62 19.78 7.70
C GLN A 114 2.18 18.98 8.88
N THR A 115 2.16 17.66 8.79
CA THR A 115 2.54 16.78 9.89
C THR A 115 4.04 16.80 10.17
N VAL A 116 4.86 16.79 9.11
CA VAL A 116 6.32 16.67 9.23
C VAL A 116 6.99 18.03 9.36
N CYS A 117 6.56 19.00 8.53
CA CYS A 117 7.23 20.28 8.42
C CYS A 117 6.51 21.41 9.14
N GLY A 118 5.26 21.20 9.61
CA GLY A 118 4.44 22.27 10.17
C GLY A 118 4.04 23.33 9.13
N ILE A 119 4.06 22.96 7.83
CA ILE A 119 3.74 23.87 6.72
C ILE A 119 2.25 23.82 6.45
N ASP A 120 1.63 25.02 6.36
CA ASP A 120 0.22 25.15 6.00
C ASP A 120 -0.02 24.61 4.57
N LYS A 121 -1.17 23.98 4.38
CA LYS A 121 -1.59 23.41 3.08
C LYS A 121 -1.59 24.45 1.94
N ALA A 122 -1.86 25.71 2.26
CA ALA A 122 -1.82 26.80 1.29
C ALA A 122 -0.41 27.09 0.75
N ASN A 123 0.62 26.65 1.45
CA ASN A 123 2.03 26.81 1.08
C ASN A 123 2.66 25.53 0.50
N VAL A 124 1.82 24.61 0.01
CA VAL A 124 2.26 23.38 -0.65
C VAL A 124 2.03 23.49 -2.15
N THR A 125 3.08 23.27 -2.93
CA THR A 125 3.02 23.18 -4.39
C THR A 125 3.36 21.76 -4.83
N ILE A 126 2.58 21.20 -5.75
CA ILE A 126 2.82 19.88 -6.33
C ILE A 126 2.92 20.04 -7.84
N HIS A 127 4.08 19.71 -8.38
CA HIS A 127 4.29 19.56 -9.82
C HIS A 127 4.13 18.09 -10.17
N GLU A 128 2.91 17.72 -10.59
CA GLU A 128 2.61 16.35 -10.98
C GLU A 128 3.34 15.99 -12.26
N LEU A 129 4.12 14.91 -12.21
CA LEU A 129 4.85 14.37 -13.34
C LEU A 129 4.24 13.03 -13.76
N VAL A 130 4.42 12.67 -15.03
CA VAL A 130 4.01 11.35 -15.53
C VAL A 130 4.78 10.28 -14.77
N SER A 131 4.06 9.28 -14.27
CA SER A 131 4.63 8.17 -13.50
C SER A 131 4.47 6.84 -14.24
N GLY A 132 5.46 5.96 -14.07
CA GLY A 132 5.53 4.63 -14.71
C GLY A 132 4.75 3.56 -13.96
N GLY A 133 3.49 3.83 -13.63
CA GLY A 133 2.59 2.92 -12.95
C GLY A 133 2.53 3.12 -11.43
N SER A 134 1.54 2.51 -10.81
CA SER A 134 1.34 2.56 -9.36
C SER A 134 0.86 1.23 -8.80
N PHE A 135 -0.24 0.68 -9.30
CA PHE A 135 -0.91 -0.52 -8.76
C PHE A 135 -1.19 -0.42 -7.25
N GLY A 136 -1.43 0.82 -6.76
CA GLY A 136 -1.61 1.13 -5.34
C GLY A 136 -0.32 1.53 -4.59
N ALA A 137 0.88 1.30 -5.11
CA ALA A 137 2.12 1.65 -4.42
C ALA A 137 2.24 3.15 -4.11
N ARG A 138 1.76 4.01 -5.02
CA ARG A 138 1.82 5.47 -4.85
C ARG A 138 0.68 6.04 -4.01
N GLU A 139 -0.26 5.22 -3.56
CA GLU A 139 -1.26 5.59 -2.53
C GLU A 139 -0.64 5.57 -1.13
N ALA A 140 0.34 4.71 -0.90
CA ALA A 140 1.09 4.69 0.34
C ALA A 140 1.84 6.02 0.51
N LYS A 141 1.60 6.69 1.62
CA LYS A 141 2.04 8.08 1.82
C LYS A 141 3.39 8.23 2.51
N TYR A 142 3.99 7.16 3.05
CA TYR A 142 5.21 7.23 3.85
C TYR A 142 6.39 7.89 3.12
N TRP A 143 6.55 7.65 1.81
CA TRP A 143 7.61 8.24 1.01
C TRP A 143 7.48 9.76 0.85
N LEU A 144 6.25 10.32 0.91
CA LEU A 144 6.02 11.75 0.96
C LEU A 144 6.46 12.35 2.31
N PHE A 145 6.22 11.63 3.39
CA PHE A 145 6.68 12.01 4.72
C PHE A 145 8.20 11.96 4.82
N GLU A 146 8.81 10.91 4.29
CA GLU A 146 10.27 10.76 4.26
C GLU A 146 10.96 11.90 3.51
N VAL A 147 10.55 12.16 2.27
CA VAL A 147 11.19 13.21 1.46
C VAL A 147 10.97 14.61 2.06
N ALA A 148 9.78 14.87 2.63
CA ALA A 148 9.52 16.14 3.34
C ALA A 148 10.45 16.32 4.54
N TYR A 149 10.59 15.27 5.36
CA TYR A 149 11.50 15.27 6.50
C TYR A 149 12.94 15.52 6.09
N LEU A 150 13.42 14.80 5.08
CA LEU A 150 14.79 14.93 4.58
C LEU A 150 15.05 16.33 4.01
N ALA A 151 14.14 16.85 3.19
CA ALA A 151 14.27 18.21 2.63
C ALA A 151 14.27 19.29 3.72
N GLN A 152 13.43 19.14 4.75
CA GLN A 152 13.42 20.07 5.90
C GLN A 152 14.72 20.00 6.69
N LYS A 153 15.22 18.80 6.95
CA LYS A 153 16.42 18.60 7.79
C LYS A 153 17.71 19.06 7.10
N THR A 154 17.78 18.91 5.80
CA THR A 154 18.98 19.27 5.02
C THR A 154 18.97 20.72 4.52
N GLY A 155 17.78 21.31 4.39
CA GLY A 155 17.62 22.67 3.82
C GLY A 155 17.93 22.76 2.32
N VAL A 156 18.09 21.64 1.63
CA VAL A 156 18.34 21.54 0.19
C VAL A 156 17.28 20.70 -0.51
N PRO A 157 17.11 20.80 -1.84
CA PRO A 157 16.25 19.89 -2.58
C PRO A 157 16.74 18.44 -2.41
N VAL A 158 15.84 17.53 -2.08
CA VAL A 158 16.13 16.11 -1.92
C VAL A 158 15.29 15.31 -2.91
N LYS A 159 15.95 14.47 -3.68
CA LYS A 159 15.30 13.46 -4.52
C LYS A 159 15.38 12.11 -3.80
N LEU A 160 14.24 11.62 -3.33
CA LEU A 160 14.10 10.26 -2.81
C LEU A 160 13.90 9.31 -3.99
N LEU A 161 14.68 8.25 -4.02
CA LEU A 161 14.60 7.22 -5.05
C LEU A 161 14.73 5.84 -4.39
N ASN A 162 13.73 5.00 -4.55
CA ASN A 162 13.80 3.61 -4.15
C ASN A 162 14.55 2.80 -5.20
N SER A 163 15.37 1.84 -4.77
CA SER A 163 15.86 0.81 -5.67
C SER A 163 14.76 -0.23 -5.93
N ARG A 164 14.95 -1.12 -6.92
CA ARG A 164 14.03 -2.23 -7.17
C ARG A 164 13.96 -3.18 -5.97
N GLU A 165 15.06 -3.39 -5.29
CA GLU A 165 15.15 -4.21 -4.09
C GLU A 165 14.35 -3.59 -2.94
N ASP A 166 14.39 -2.26 -2.77
CA ASP A 166 13.58 -1.55 -1.78
C ASP A 166 12.08 -1.77 -2.05
N GLU A 167 11.67 -1.68 -3.32
CA GLU A 167 10.29 -1.92 -3.74
C GLU A 167 9.83 -3.35 -3.44
N MET A 168 10.70 -4.32 -3.67
CA MET A 168 10.38 -5.74 -3.45
C MET A 168 10.32 -6.13 -1.98
N HIS A 169 11.04 -5.45 -1.10
CA HIS A 169 11.18 -5.84 0.30
C HIS A 169 10.46 -4.91 1.29
N ALA A 170 10.28 -3.65 0.95
CA ALA A 170 9.88 -2.63 1.94
C ALA A 170 8.56 -1.92 1.62
N LEU A 171 7.92 -2.18 0.47
CA LEU A 171 6.64 -1.58 0.14
C LEU A 171 5.46 -2.27 0.83
N PHE A 172 4.34 -1.53 0.91
CA PHE A 172 3.05 -2.12 1.25
C PHE A 172 2.63 -3.09 0.17
N ASN A 173 2.32 -4.31 0.57
CA ASN A 173 1.81 -5.34 -0.32
C ASN A 173 0.30 -5.22 -0.52
N HIS A 174 -0.21 -5.71 -1.63
CA HIS A 174 -1.60 -6.10 -1.71
C HIS A 174 -1.87 -7.11 -0.59
N PRO A 175 -2.97 -6.98 0.15
CA PRO A 175 -3.27 -7.88 1.26
C PRO A 175 -3.47 -9.31 0.76
N ALA A 176 -3.05 -10.27 1.56
CA ALA A 176 -3.46 -11.65 1.37
C ALA A 176 -4.93 -11.80 1.71
N THR A 177 -5.70 -12.46 0.86
CA THR A 177 -7.15 -12.60 1.01
C THR A 177 -7.61 -14.02 0.76
N LEU A 178 -8.71 -14.39 1.43
CA LEU A 178 -9.52 -15.56 1.14
C LEU A 178 -10.94 -15.10 0.86
N HIS A 179 -11.46 -15.44 -0.31
CA HIS A 179 -12.81 -15.12 -0.74
C HIS A 179 -13.61 -16.40 -0.90
N ARG A 180 -14.75 -16.50 -0.23
CA ARG A 180 -15.73 -17.56 -0.48
C ARG A 180 -16.89 -16.99 -1.28
N VAL A 181 -17.12 -17.54 -2.45
CA VAL A 181 -18.19 -17.14 -3.37
C VAL A 181 -19.20 -18.24 -3.46
N LYS A 182 -20.47 -17.92 -3.28
CA LYS A 182 -21.58 -18.85 -3.43
C LYS A 182 -22.55 -18.32 -4.48
N GLY A 183 -23.02 -19.20 -5.37
CA GLY A 183 -24.03 -18.88 -6.38
C GLY A 183 -25.13 -19.92 -6.39
N ALA A 184 -26.37 -19.46 -6.60
CA ALA A 184 -27.54 -20.32 -6.77
C ALA A 184 -27.99 -20.28 -8.24
N LEU A 185 -28.25 -21.45 -8.83
CA LEU A 185 -28.78 -21.58 -10.17
C LEU A 185 -30.16 -22.23 -10.16
N ASP A 186 -31.02 -21.79 -11.04
CA ASP A 186 -32.32 -22.45 -11.32
C ASP A 186 -32.11 -23.72 -12.18
N ALA A 187 -33.24 -24.42 -12.48
CA ALA A 187 -33.23 -25.64 -13.29
C ALA A 187 -32.77 -25.42 -14.76
N GLN A 188 -32.74 -24.18 -15.21
CA GLN A 188 -32.26 -23.78 -16.53
C GLN A 188 -30.81 -23.32 -16.53
N GLY A 189 -30.13 -23.34 -15.37
CA GLY A 189 -28.76 -22.93 -15.22
C GLY A 189 -28.57 -21.40 -15.13
N LYS A 190 -29.64 -20.66 -14.90
CA LYS A 190 -29.58 -19.20 -14.73
C LYS A 190 -29.29 -18.84 -13.27
N LEU A 191 -28.46 -17.84 -13.05
CA LEU A 191 -28.20 -17.27 -11.74
C LEU A 191 -29.47 -16.60 -11.19
N THR A 192 -29.83 -16.93 -9.95
CA THR A 192 -31.04 -16.43 -9.27
C THR A 192 -30.71 -15.45 -8.16
#